data_f6d3cd923cafadcf6521d25918eb45f7
#
_entry.id   f6d3cd923cafadcf6521d25918eb45f7
#
_cell.length_a   1.000
_cell.length_b   1.000
_cell.length_c   1.000
_cell.angle_alpha   90.00
_cell.angle_beta   90.00
_cell.angle_gamma   90.00
#
_symmetry.space_group_name_H-M   'P 1'
#
loop_
_entity.id
_entity.type
_entity.pdbx_description
1 polymer ?
#
loop_
_entity_poly.entity_id
_entity_poly.type
_entity_poly.pdbx_seq_one_letter_code
_entity_poly.pdbx_strand_id
1 'polypeptide(L)'
;MSQVGKIQKLAGSKFLSLYEIEARRRDGGAFDYYMASRNGNPGTLKAVTGKNPADGVVIFALDDQDRVVLIRQYRYPIGGYVYELPAGLVEPGEEPREAAIRELYEETGLTLTPVEDHGLGRPFFTSVGMTDESCATVYGRCTGTPTCCHQEATEEIQVVLADRQEARRILEQEPLAIMCAYQLMRYIATPGDALEFLKR
;
A
#
# COMPACT_ATOMS: atom_id res chain seq x y z
N MET A 1 -16.95 16.75 -21.49
CA MET A 1 -16.10 16.23 -20.41
C MET A 1 -16.39 14.76 -20.22
N SER A 2 -15.39 13.97 -19.80
CA SER A 2 -15.62 12.56 -19.43
C SER A 2 -16.51 12.49 -18.19
N GLN A 3 -17.41 11.53 -18.15
CA GLN A 3 -18.37 11.37 -17.05
C GLN A 3 -18.54 9.91 -16.67
N VAL A 4 -18.80 9.66 -15.40
CA VAL A 4 -19.21 8.37 -14.85
C VAL A 4 -20.73 8.34 -14.85
N GLY A 5 -21.32 7.35 -15.52
CA GLY A 5 -22.76 7.11 -15.55
C GLY A 5 -23.18 6.04 -14.55
N LYS A 6 -24.00 5.10 -14.99
CA LYS A 6 -24.46 3.98 -14.15
C LYS A 6 -23.29 3.08 -13.75
N ILE A 7 -23.27 2.66 -12.50
CA ILE A 7 -22.30 1.68 -11.99
C ILE A 7 -23.06 0.42 -11.59
N GLN A 8 -22.61 -0.73 -12.08
CA GLN A 8 -23.20 -2.02 -11.80
C GLN A 8 -22.15 -2.96 -11.22
N LYS A 9 -22.47 -3.59 -10.09
CA LYS A 9 -21.64 -4.66 -9.52
C LYS A 9 -21.85 -5.94 -10.35
N LEU A 10 -20.79 -6.50 -10.89
CA LEU A 10 -20.83 -7.73 -11.68
C LEU A 10 -20.57 -8.98 -10.82
N ALA A 11 -19.58 -8.88 -9.90
CA ALA A 11 -19.20 -9.97 -9.03
C ALA A 11 -18.58 -9.40 -7.75
N GLY A 12 -18.38 -10.24 -6.74
CA GLY A 12 -17.69 -9.82 -5.53
C GLY A 12 -17.51 -10.96 -4.53
N SER A 13 -16.49 -10.77 -3.68
CA SER A 13 -16.17 -11.57 -2.52
C SER A 13 -16.16 -10.70 -1.27
N LYS A 14 -15.69 -11.24 -0.14
CA LYS A 14 -15.48 -10.46 1.10
C LYS A 14 -14.49 -9.30 0.88
N PHE A 15 -13.46 -9.49 0.01
CA PHE A 15 -12.31 -8.58 -0.08
C PHE A 15 -12.25 -7.77 -1.36
N LEU A 16 -12.98 -8.19 -2.41
CA LEU A 16 -12.88 -7.56 -3.73
C LEU A 16 -14.21 -7.67 -4.47
N SER A 17 -14.57 -6.60 -5.16
CA SER A 17 -15.73 -6.52 -6.04
C SER A 17 -15.32 -6.05 -7.42
N LEU A 18 -15.98 -6.57 -8.46
CA LEU A 18 -15.82 -6.14 -9.85
C LEU A 18 -17.04 -5.30 -10.23
N TYR A 19 -16.78 -4.15 -10.84
CA TYR A 19 -17.79 -3.21 -11.30
C TYR A 19 -17.66 -2.93 -12.80
N GLU A 20 -18.78 -2.74 -13.44
CA GLU A 20 -18.93 -2.14 -14.75
C GLU A 20 -19.44 -0.71 -14.57
N ILE A 21 -18.81 0.23 -15.26
CA ILE A 21 -19.12 1.65 -15.23
C ILE A 21 -19.50 2.07 -16.65
N GLU A 22 -20.74 2.53 -16.85
CA GLU A 22 -21.10 3.27 -18.07
C GLU A 22 -20.33 4.59 -18.09
N ALA A 23 -19.34 4.70 -18.96
CA ALA A 23 -18.49 5.87 -19.05
C ALA A 23 -18.78 6.65 -20.33
N ARG A 24 -18.63 7.97 -20.28
CA ARG A 24 -18.77 8.84 -21.45
C ARG A 24 -17.46 9.50 -21.80
N ARG A 25 -17.09 9.40 -23.08
CA ARG A 25 -15.94 10.06 -23.67
C ARG A 25 -16.19 11.55 -23.89
N ARG A 26 -15.12 12.30 -24.17
CA ARG A 26 -15.21 13.75 -24.46
C ARG A 26 -16.06 14.07 -25.68
N ASP A 27 -16.13 13.17 -26.67
CA ASP A 27 -16.93 13.25 -27.88
C ASP A 27 -18.42 12.89 -27.68
N GLY A 28 -18.80 12.51 -26.44
CA GLY A 28 -20.16 12.10 -26.07
C GLY A 28 -20.46 10.62 -26.27
N GLY A 29 -19.52 9.83 -26.86
CA GLY A 29 -19.69 8.40 -27.02
C GLY A 29 -19.67 7.67 -25.68
N ALA A 30 -20.54 6.66 -25.50
CA ALA A 30 -20.55 5.79 -24.34
C ALA A 30 -19.62 4.60 -24.55
N PHE A 31 -19.11 4.03 -23.45
CA PHE A 31 -18.37 2.78 -23.41
C PHE A 31 -18.39 2.20 -22.00
N ASP A 32 -18.17 0.89 -21.88
CA ASP A 32 -18.13 0.21 -20.60
C ASP A 32 -16.69 0.17 -20.09
N TYR A 33 -16.50 0.63 -18.84
CA TYR A 33 -15.24 0.58 -18.14
C TYR A 33 -15.33 -0.40 -16.96
N TYR A 34 -14.33 -1.24 -16.80
CA TYR A 34 -14.32 -2.25 -15.74
C TYR A 34 -13.30 -1.89 -14.68
N MET A 35 -13.69 -1.99 -13.40
CA MET A 35 -12.78 -1.76 -12.29
C MET A 35 -12.99 -2.75 -11.15
N ALA A 36 -11.91 -3.03 -10.42
CA ALA A 36 -11.95 -3.70 -9.13
C ALA A 36 -12.03 -2.67 -8.01
N SER A 37 -12.68 -3.02 -6.89
CA SER A 37 -12.74 -2.18 -5.70
C SER A 37 -12.77 -3.03 -4.43
N ARG A 38 -12.14 -2.54 -3.35
CA ARG A 38 -12.31 -3.09 -2.01
C ARG A 38 -13.73 -2.85 -1.47
N ASN A 39 -14.41 -1.86 -1.99
CA ASN A 39 -15.74 -1.49 -1.56
C ASN A 39 -16.81 -2.40 -2.18
N GLY A 40 -17.61 -3.04 -1.36
CA GLY A 40 -18.70 -3.92 -1.80
C GLY A 40 -19.98 -3.23 -2.21
N ASN A 41 -20.13 -1.93 -1.91
CA ASN A 41 -21.34 -1.13 -2.16
C ASN A 41 -21.08 -0.09 -3.26
N PRO A 42 -21.78 -0.13 -4.40
CA PRO A 42 -21.59 0.83 -5.48
C PRO A 42 -21.86 2.29 -5.07
N GLY A 43 -22.75 2.53 -4.10
CA GLY A 43 -23.08 3.88 -3.63
C GLY A 43 -21.98 4.56 -2.80
N THR A 44 -20.98 3.82 -2.33
CA THR A 44 -19.89 4.32 -1.51
C THR A 44 -18.55 4.33 -2.24
N LEU A 45 -18.50 3.97 -3.51
CA LEU A 45 -17.31 4.03 -4.36
C LEU A 45 -16.74 5.45 -4.42
N LYS A 46 -15.43 5.57 -4.55
CA LYS A 46 -14.74 6.87 -4.67
C LYS A 46 -15.22 7.68 -5.87
N ALA A 47 -15.55 7.00 -6.99
CA ALA A 47 -16.15 7.62 -8.17
C ALA A 47 -17.52 8.26 -7.92
N VAL A 48 -18.27 7.81 -6.91
CA VAL A 48 -19.60 8.32 -6.53
C VAL A 48 -19.49 9.38 -5.45
N THR A 49 -18.70 9.13 -4.44
CA THR A 49 -18.61 10.00 -3.25
C THR A 49 -17.66 11.19 -3.44
N GLY A 50 -16.70 11.09 -4.37
CA GLY A 50 -15.61 12.05 -4.52
C GLY A 50 -14.61 12.06 -3.34
N LYS A 51 -14.78 11.16 -2.36
CA LYS A 51 -13.90 11.05 -1.19
C LYS A 51 -12.83 9.99 -1.47
N ASN A 52 -11.66 10.15 -0.86
CA ASN A 52 -10.55 9.20 -0.98
C ASN A 52 -10.03 8.79 0.41
N PRO A 53 -10.82 8.05 1.22
CA PRO A 53 -10.28 7.42 2.42
C PRO A 53 -9.24 6.35 2.01
N ALA A 54 -8.25 6.11 2.88
CA ALA A 54 -7.31 5.02 2.69
C ALA A 54 -8.03 3.67 2.80
N ASP A 55 -7.80 2.79 1.83
CA ASP A 55 -8.24 1.39 1.91
C ASP A 55 -7.19 0.56 2.65
N GLY A 56 -5.95 0.98 2.60
CA GLY A 56 -4.82 0.33 3.26
C GLY A 56 -3.72 1.31 3.64
N VAL A 57 -2.71 0.76 4.31
CA VAL A 57 -1.48 1.46 4.67
C VAL A 57 -0.27 0.76 4.09
N VAL A 58 0.76 1.52 3.79
CA VAL A 58 2.10 1.06 3.45
C VAL A 58 3.07 1.69 4.43
N ILE A 59 4.01 0.92 4.96
CA ILE A 59 4.81 1.33 6.10
C ILE A 59 6.28 1.46 5.68
N PHE A 60 6.81 2.68 5.70
CA PHE A 60 8.24 2.92 5.53
C PHE A 60 8.88 3.09 6.91
N ALA A 61 9.42 2.02 7.45
CA ALA A 61 10.06 1.99 8.76
C ALA A 61 11.56 1.76 8.66
N LEU A 62 12.32 2.46 9.50
CA LEU A 62 13.75 2.26 9.69
C LEU A 62 14.01 1.70 11.10
N ASP A 63 14.89 0.73 11.21
CA ASP A 63 15.35 0.24 12.50
C ASP A 63 16.43 1.17 13.14
N ASP A 64 17.00 0.76 14.26
CA ASP A 64 18.03 1.50 14.99
C ASP A 64 19.39 1.57 14.25
N GLN A 65 19.58 0.77 13.21
CA GLN A 65 20.76 0.78 12.35
C GLN A 65 20.49 1.49 11.00
N ASP A 66 19.39 2.23 10.88
CA ASP A 66 18.92 2.88 9.64
C ASP A 66 18.68 1.90 8.48
N ARG A 67 18.39 0.61 8.74
CA ARG A 67 17.98 -0.34 7.73
C ARG A 67 16.47 -0.22 7.51
N VAL A 68 16.05 -0.28 6.25
CA VAL A 68 14.64 -0.28 5.90
C VAL A 68 14.03 -1.67 6.15
N VAL A 69 12.84 -1.69 6.74
CA VAL A 69 12.06 -2.92 6.93
C VAL A 69 11.34 -3.23 5.63
N LEU A 70 11.61 -4.39 5.09
CA LEU A 70 10.95 -4.95 3.92
C LEU A 70 10.33 -6.30 4.27
N ILE A 71 9.38 -6.72 3.47
CA ILE A 71 8.86 -8.08 3.45
C ILE A 71 9.08 -8.70 2.08
N ARG A 72 9.35 -9.99 2.05
CA ARG A 72 9.33 -10.83 0.85
C ARG A 72 8.16 -11.77 0.96
N GLN A 73 7.08 -11.48 0.21
CA GLN A 73 5.80 -12.15 0.34
C GLN A 73 5.42 -12.89 -0.94
N TYR A 74 4.80 -14.07 -0.79
CA TYR A 74 4.20 -14.79 -1.91
C TYR A 74 2.89 -14.11 -2.32
N ARG A 75 2.79 -13.71 -3.60
CA ARG A 75 1.59 -13.08 -4.16
C ARG A 75 0.95 -13.97 -5.22
N TYR A 76 -0.24 -14.47 -4.92
CA TYR A 76 -1.02 -15.37 -5.80
C TYR A 76 -1.21 -14.83 -7.22
N PRO A 77 -1.48 -13.52 -7.46
CA PRO A 77 -1.68 -12.99 -8.81
C PRO A 77 -0.48 -13.14 -9.74
N ILE A 78 0.74 -13.23 -9.19
CA ILE A 78 1.96 -13.43 -9.98
C ILE A 78 2.54 -14.83 -9.81
N GLY A 79 1.98 -15.66 -8.93
CA GLY A 79 2.45 -17.01 -8.65
C GLY A 79 3.89 -17.06 -8.14
N GLY A 80 4.33 -16.03 -7.39
CA GLY A 80 5.71 -15.88 -6.97
C GLY A 80 5.90 -14.89 -5.85
N TYR A 81 7.15 -14.78 -5.40
CA TYR A 81 7.53 -13.85 -4.36
C TYR A 81 7.86 -12.46 -4.92
N VAL A 82 7.52 -11.44 -4.15
CA VAL A 82 7.80 -10.04 -4.44
C VAL A 82 8.29 -9.35 -3.17
N TYR A 83 9.22 -8.41 -3.32
CA TYR A 83 9.61 -7.53 -2.23
C TYR A 83 8.64 -6.35 -2.13
N GLU A 84 8.18 -6.09 -0.93
CA GLU A 84 7.23 -5.04 -0.61
C GLU A 84 7.65 -4.32 0.68
N LEU A 85 7.08 -3.14 0.89
CA LEU A 85 7.02 -2.57 2.24
C LEU A 85 5.92 -3.29 3.02
N PRO A 86 6.03 -3.46 4.34
CA PRO A 86 4.93 -3.93 5.16
C PRO A 86 3.66 -3.11 4.90
N ALA A 87 2.53 -3.79 4.77
CA ALA A 87 1.29 -3.16 4.31
C ALA A 87 0.07 -3.98 4.68
N GLY A 88 -1.03 -3.31 5.05
CA GLY A 88 -2.28 -4.00 5.31
C GLY A 88 -3.51 -3.10 5.15
N LEU A 89 -4.67 -3.64 5.44
CA LEU A 89 -5.93 -2.92 5.30
C LEU A 89 -6.20 -2.03 6.52
N VAL A 90 -6.79 -0.87 6.28
CA VAL A 90 -7.35 -0.04 7.36
C VAL A 90 -8.71 -0.61 7.73
N GLU A 91 -8.90 -0.99 8.98
CA GLU A 91 -10.17 -1.53 9.47
C GLU A 91 -11.23 -0.42 9.64
N PRO A 92 -12.51 -0.77 9.64
CA PRO A 92 -13.59 0.20 9.86
C PRO A 92 -13.45 0.96 11.19
N GLY A 93 -13.25 2.28 11.12
CA GLY A 93 -13.08 3.14 12.29
C GLY A 93 -11.64 3.26 12.79
N GLU A 94 -10.70 2.59 12.16
CA GLU A 94 -9.26 2.68 12.44
C GLU A 94 -8.63 3.85 11.68
N GLU A 95 -7.70 4.55 12.32
CA GLU A 95 -6.89 5.56 11.64
C GLU A 95 -5.66 4.91 10.96
N PRO A 96 -5.19 5.43 9.81
CA PRO A 96 -4.06 4.84 9.10
C PRO A 96 -2.79 4.64 9.93
N ARG A 97 -2.53 5.52 10.93
CA ARG A 97 -1.38 5.36 11.83
C ARG A 97 -1.54 4.17 12.78
N GLU A 98 -2.75 3.91 13.24
CA GLU A 98 -3.07 2.77 14.10
C GLU A 98 -2.95 1.47 13.32
N ALA A 99 -3.53 1.42 12.11
CA ALA A 99 -3.39 0.31 11.19
C ALA A 99 -1.90 -0.02 10.92
N ALA A 100 -1.08 1.00 10.67
CA ALA A 100 0.35 0.80 10.42
C ALA A 100 1.11 0.22 11.61
N ILE A 101 0.78 0.63 12.84
CA ILE A 101 1.39 0.06 14.06
C ILE A 101 1.00 -1.40 14.20
N ARG A 102 -0.27 -1.74 14.02
CA ARG A 102 -0.80 -3.09 14.08
C ARG A 102 -0.18 -3.99 13.00
N GLU A 103 -0.24 -3.58 11.73
CA GLU A 103 0.23 -4.37 10.59
C GLU A 103 1.75 -4.62 10.65
N LEU A 104 2.56 -3.61 11.01
CA LEU A 104 4.00 -3.85 11.17
C LEU A 104 4.28 -4.92 12.23
N TYR A 105 3.54 -4.89 13.33
CA TYR A 105 3.71 -5.87 14.38
C TYR A 105 3.25 -7.27 13.94
N GLU A 106 2.12 -7.38 13.28
CA GLU A 106 1.56 -8.65 12.79
C GLU A 106 2.49 -9.31 11.76
N GLU A 107 2.94 -8.56 10.75
CA GLU A 107 3.78 -9.09 9.68
C GLU A 107 5.22 -9.35 10.12
N THR A 108 5.77 -8.54 11.05
CA THR A 108 7.22 -8.53 11.29
C THR A 108 7.62 -8.71 12.76
N GLY A 109 6.71 -8.59 13.72
CA GLY A 109 6.99 -8.56 15.15
C GLY A 109 7.67 -7.28 15.65
N LEU A 110 7.89 -6.30 14.78
CA LEU A 110 8.51 -5.02 15.13
C LEU A 110 7.48 -4.00 15.62
N THR A 111 7.89 -3.18 16.57
CA THR A 111 7.05 -2.10 17.10
C THR A 111 7.36 -0.80 16.37
N LEU A 112 6.35 -0.22 15.69
CA LEU A 112 6.46 1.05 14.98
C LEU A 112 6.29 2.24 15.92
N THR A 113 7.15 3.24 15.78
CA THR A 113 6.98 4.59 16.31
C THR A 113 6.81 5.54 15.11
N PRO A 114 5.56 5.89 14.73
CA PRO A 114 5.32 6.78 13.61
C PRO A 114 5.89 8.18 13.83
N VAL A 115 6.44 8.79 12.78
CA VAL A 115 6.88 10.19 12.78
C VAL A 115 5.80 11.08 12.15
N GLU A 116 5.90 12.39 12.36
CA GLU A 116 5.03 13.36 11.71
C GLU A 116 5.42 13.50 10.24
N ASP A 117 4.43 13.44 9.34
CA ASP A 117 4.66 13.46 7.88
C ASP A 117 4.14 14.73 7.18
N HIS A 118 3.49 15.62 7.92
CA HIS A 118 2.91 16.87 7.41
C HIS A 118 2.01 16.69 6.17
N GLY A 119 1.29 15.56 6.10
CA GLY A 119 0.37 15.21 5.02
C GLY A 119 1.04 14.59 3.79
N LEU A 120 2.32 14.26 3.85
CA LEU A 120 3.02 13.54 2.78
C LEU A 120 2.61 12.07 2.69
N GLY A 121 2.09 11.50 3.79
CA GLY A 121 1.56 10.14 3.85
C GLY A 121 0.08 10.00 3.51
N ARG A 122 -0.59 11.07 3.03
CA ARG A 122 -2.01 11.00 2.64
C ARG A 122 -2.29 9.89 1.62
N PRO A 123 -3.54 9.40 1.48
CA PRO A 123 -3.85 8.32 0.56
C PRO A 123 -3.55 8.68 -0.90
N PHE A 124 -2.76 7.84 -1.56
CA PHE A 124 -2.48 7.88 -2.99
C PHE A 124 -3.02 6.61 -3.65
N PHE A 125 -3.51 6.74 -4.89
CA PHE A 125 -4.01 5.61 -5.65
C PHE A 125 -2.88 4.64 -6.02
N THR A 126 -3.14 3.34 -5.90
CA THR A 126 -2.17 2.28 -6.19
C THR A 126 -2.09 1.94 -7.67
N SER A 127 -3.22 1.66 -8.30
CA SER A 127 -3.32 1.27 -9.72
C SER A 127 -4.61 1.82 -10.34
N VAL A 128 -4.71 3.16 -10.43
CA VAL A 128 -5.95 3.90 -10.76
C VAL A 128 -6.57 3.56 -12.12
N GLY A 129 -5.83 2.92 -13.01
CA GLY A 129 -6.37 2.39 -14.27
C GLY A 129 -7.18 1.11 -14.14
N MET A 130 -7.11 0.42 -12.98
CA MET A 130 -7.77 -0.87 -12.76
C MET A 130 -8.60 -0.92 -11.48
N THR A 131 -8.29 -0.07 -10.50
CA THR A 131 -8.92 -0.07 -9.19
C THR A 131 -8.99 1.35 -8.63
N ASP A 132 -9.95 1.60 -7.74
CA ASP A 132 -10.03 2.83 -6.94
C ASP A 132 -9.26 2.72 -5.61
N GLU A 133 -8.52 1.64 -5.40
CA GLU A 133 -7.74 1.43 -4.19
C GLU A 133 -6.71 2.54 -3.98
N SER A 134 -6.62 3.00 -2.74
CA SER A 134 -5.59 3.95 -2.31
C SER A 134 -5.02 3.56 -0.96
N CYS A 135 -3.72 3.80 -0.78
CA CYS A 135 -3.00 3.53 0.46
C CYS A 135 -2.40 4.81 1.02
N ALA A 136 -2.50 4.99 2.33
CA ALA A 136 -1.72 5.96 3.06
C ALA A 136 -0.30 5.40 3.29
N THR A 137 0.72 6.26 3.29
CA THR A 137 2.07 5.85 3.68
C THR A 137 2.35 6.35 5.09
N VAL A 138 2.70 5.44 5.99
CA VAL A 138 3.12 5.80 7.35
C VAL A 138 4.62 5.63 7.47
N TYR A 139 5.28 6.72 7.83
CA TYR A 139 6.73 6.77 8.04
C TYR A 139 7.05 6.63 9.52
N GLY A 140 8.12 5.91 9.86
CA GLY A 140 8.48 5.76 11.26
C GLY A 140 9.83 5.10 11.50
N ARG A 141 10.13 4.96 12.77
CA ARG A 141 11.21 4.11 13.24
C ARG A 141 10.64 2.90 13.96
N CYS A 142 11.34 1.79 13.92
CA CYS A 142 10.89 0.58 14.58
C CYS A 142 11.97 0.02 15.50
N THR A 143 11.50 -0.76 16.48
CA THR A 143 12.33 -1.48 17.45
C THR A 143 11.83 -2.90 17.62
N GLY A 144 12.65 -3.75 18.20
CA GLY A 144 12.31 -5.15 18.46
C GLY A 144 13.17 -6.12 17.65
N THR A 145 12.79 -7.38 17.70
CA THR A 145 13.44 -8.46 16.94
C THR A 145 12.44 -9.03 15.94
N PRO A 146 12.79 -9.12 14.66
CA PRO A 146 11.87 -9.67 13.65
C PRO A 146 11.42 -11.09 14.01
N THR A 147 10.12 -11.34 13.85
CA THR A 147 9.51 -12.66 14.04
C THR A 147 8.32 -12.84 13.11
N CYS A 148 8.05 -14.07 12.71
CA CYS A 148 6.88 -14.45 11.93
C CYS A 148 5.73 -15.04 12.76
N CYS A 149 5.84 -14.99 14.12
CA CYS A 149 4.89 -15.67 14.99
C CYS A 149 3.48 -15.05 15.02
N HIS A 150 3.28 -13.87 14.46
CA HIS A 150 2.02 -13.13 14.47
C HIS A 150 1.33 -13.09 13.10
N GLN A 151 1.97 -13.64 12.06
CA GLN A 151 1.44 -13.66 10.70
C GLN A 151 0.17 -14.50 10.59
N GLU A 152 -0.74 -14.09 9.73
CA GLU A 152 -1.93 -14.89 9.42
C GLU A 152 -1.57 -16.19 8.68
N ALA A 153 -2.39 -17.24 8.83
CA ALA A 153 -2.16 -18.54 8.19
C ALA A 153 -2.19 -18.48 6.65
N THR A 154 -2.73 -17.41 6.07
CA THR A 154 -2.80 -17.14 4.63
C THR A 154 -1.60 -16.36 4.09
N GLU A 155 -0.72 -15.90 4.98
CA GLU A 155 0.45 -15.11 4.66
C GLU A 155 1.70 -15.98 4.67
N GLU A 156 2.51 -15.81 3.64
CA GLU A 156 3.84 -16.40 3.55
C GLU A 156 4.85 -15.26 3.38
N ILE A 157 5.29 -14.72 4.53
CA ILE A 157 6.10 -13.51 4.63
C ILE A 157 7.45 -13.83 5.25
N GLN A 158 8.52 -13.30 4.64
CA GLN A 158 9.87 -13.26 5.18
C GLN A 158 10.26 -11.81 5.46
N VAL A 159 10.65 -11.49 6.68
CA VAL A 159 11.09 -10.15 7.07
C VAL A 159 12.53 -9.92 6.63
N VAL A 160 12.81 -8.78 6.00
CA VAL A 160 14.13 -8.41 5.52
C VAL A 160 14.48 -7.01 6.05
N LEU A 161 15.60 -6.90 6.77
CA LEU A 161 16.17 -5.62 7.19
C LEU A 161 17.29 -5.26 6.21
N ALA A 162 17.01 -4.33 5.30
CA ALA A 162 17.91 -3.99 4.21
C ALA A 162 18.64 -2.66 4.48
N ASP A 163 19.97 -2.71 4.53
CA ASP A 163 20.78 -1.51 4.41
C ASP A 163 20.75 -0.97 2.97
N ARG A 164 21.45 0.15 2.70
CA ARG A 164 21.45 0.77 1.36
C ARG A 164 22.07 -0.10 0.27
N GLN A 165 23.00 -0.98 0.63
CA GLN A 165 23.64 -1.90 -0.31
C GLN A 165 22.67 -3.02 -0.68
N GLU A 166 22.05 -3.64 0.31
CA GLU A 166 21.05 -4.69 0.10
C GLU A 166 19.79 -4.14 -0.59
N ALA A 167 19.32 -2.95 -0.20
CA ALA A 167 18.21 -2.27 -0.86
C ALA A 167 18.50 -2.02 -2.36
N ARG A 168 19.74 -1.67 -2.71
CA ARG A 168 20.18 -1.53 -4.12
C ARG A 168 20.15 -2.87 -4.85
N ARG A 169 20.71 -3.92 -4.25
CA ARG A 169 20.68 -5.28 -4.84
C ARG A 169 19.23 -5.73 -5.11
N ILE A 170 18.36 -5.56 -4.12
CA ILE A 170 16.94 -5.90 -4.24
C ILE A 170 16.30 -5.11 -5.37
N LEU A 171 16.51 -3.78 -5.42
CA LEU A 171 15.95 -2.91 -6.46
C LEU A 171 16.38 -3.30 -7.87
N GLU A 172 17.62 -3.78 -8.04
CA GLU A 172 18.21 -4.09 -9.36
C GLU A 172 17.91 -5.53 -9.82
N GLN A 173 17.63 -6.47 -8.89
CA GLN A 173 17.67 -7.90 -9.21
C GLN A 173 16.39 -8.67 -8.86
N GLU A 174 15.50 -8.10 -8.06
CA GLU A 174 14.35 -8.84 -7.53
C GLU A 174 13.02 -8.26 -8.02
N PRO A 175 11.95 -9.06 -8.06
CA PRO A 175 10.61 -8.54 -8.25
C PRO A 175 10.19 -7.62 -7.09
N LEU A 176 9.65 -6.43 -7.41
CA LEU A 176 9.21 -5.45 -6.42
C LEU A 176 7.81 -4.90 -6.72
N ALA A 177 7.06 -4.62 -5.66
CA ALA A 177 5.90 -3.75 -5.75
C ALA A 177 6.32 -2.30 -6.03
N ILE A 178 5.54 -1.58 -6.82
CA ILE A 178 5.90 -0.23 -7.31
C ILE A 178 6.15 0.77 -6.17
N MET A 179 5.35 0.74 -5.10
CA MET A 179 5.54 1.63 -3.96
C MET A 179 6.84 1.34 -3.22
N CYS A 180 7.20 0.05 -3.06
CA CYS A 180 8.48 -0.37 -2.51
C CYS A 180 9.64 0.15 -3.37
N ALA A 181 9.57 -0.04 -4.68
CA ALA A 181 10.63 0.40 -5.60
C ALA A 181 10.91 1.90 -5.47
N TYR A 182 9.88 2.76 -5.48
CA TYR A 182 10.08 4.22 -5.35
C TYR A 182 10.61 4.63 -3.98
N GLN A 183 10.18 3.99 -2.90
CA GLN A 183 10.72 4.27 -1.58
C GLN A 183 12.17 3.82 -1.45
N LEU A 184 12.55 2.66 -2.05
CA LEU A 184 13.94 2.21 -2.07
C LEU A 184 14.82 3.14 -2.91
N MET A 185 14.37 3.59 -4.08
CA MET A 185 15.11 4.58 -4.89
C MET A 185 15.43 5.83 -4.06
N ARG A 186 14.46 6.33 -3.32
CA ARG A 186 14.62 7.48 -2.44
C ARG A 186 15.53 7.18 -1.26
N TYR A 187 15.35 6.04 -0.57
CA TYR A 187 16.19 5.61 0.54
C TYR A 187 17.66 5.51 0.12
N ILE A 188 17.94 4.88 -1.03
CA ILE A 188 19.30 4.72 -1.57
C ILE A 188 19.92 6.07 -1.94
N ALA A 189 19.12 7.00 -2.47
CA ALA A 189 19.59 8.32 -2.91
C ALA A 189 19.79 9.33 -1.77
N THR A 190 19.22 9.07 -0.58
CA THR A 190 19.29 9.98 0.56
C THR A 190 20.43 9.58 1.50
N PRO A 191 21.56 10.32 1.55
CA PRO A 191 22.60 10.10 2.53
C PRO A 191 22.11 10.51 3.93
N GLY A 192 22.53 9.80 4.97
CA GLY A 192 22.12 10.10 6.35
C GLY A 192 20.70 9.63 6.66
N ASP A 193 19.94 10.41 7.43
CA ASP A 193 18.58 10.07 7.86
C ASP A 193 17.60 10.10 6.69
N ALA A 194 17.12 8.93 6.27
CA ALA A 194 16.19 8.83 5.16
C ALA A 194 14.79 9.42 5.44
N LEU A 195 14.51 9.80 6.69
CA LEU A 195 13.28 10.50 7.11
C LEU A 195 13.45 12.04 7.16
N GLU A 196 14.67 12.58 6.89
CA GLU A 196 14.95 14.02 6.97
C GLU A 196 13.99 14.87 6.13
N PHE A 197 13.52 14.37 4.99
CA PHE A 197 12.58 15.08 4.11
C PHE A 197 11.22 15.37 4.77
N LEU A 198 10.87 14.68 5.85
CA LEU A 198 9.66 14.92 6.63
C LEU A 198 9.81 16.10 7.60
N LYS A 199 11.04 16.52 7.93
CA LYS A 199 11.31 17.66 8.79
C LYS A 199 11.16 18.96 7.98
N ARG A 200 10.10 19.71 8.23
CA ARG A 200 9.82 21.00 7.58
C ARG A 200 9.84 22.13 8.60
#